data_e05710d7e94a76908793ca1d0d545b21
#
_entry.id   e05710d7e94a76908793ca1d0d545b21
#
_cell.length_a   1.000
_cell.length_b   1.000
_cell.length_c   1.000
_cell.angle_alpha   90.00
_cell.angle_beta   90.00
_cell.angle_gamma   90.00
#
_symmetry.space_group_name_H-M   'P 1'
#
loop_
_entity.id
_entity.type
_entity.pdbx_description
1 polymer ?
#
loop_
_entity_poly.entity_id
_entity_poly.type
_entity_poly.pdbx_seq_one_letter_code
_entity_poly.pdbx_strand_id
1 'polypeptide(L)'
;MTQRSEELFREFNRSVNMTARQIRAWHKDPLSRIASLPHIRAELPLLARMKETPVSRWTPAMWNKAMRAVNFVKRHEAQMRAQGQRYGSGRYHYTPKRVVALLNWGRIAPGVKLDF
;
A
#
# COMPACT_ATOMS: atom_id res chain seq x y z
N MET A 1 -11.69 11.79 -18.03
CA MET A 1 -11.70 10.89 -16.84
C MET A 1 -13.11 10.88 -16.26
N THR A 2 -13.63 9.71 -15.90
CA THR A 2 -14.95 9.58 -15.30
C THR A 2 -14.92 9.94 -13.82
N GLN A 3 -16.08 10.21 -13.22
CA GLN A 3 -16.20 10.45 -11.79
C GLN A 3 -15.67 9.26 -10.98
N ARG A 4 -15.97 8.03 -11.43
CA ARG A 4 -15.49 6.81 -10.78
C ARG A 4 -13.96 6.72 -10.81
N SER A 5 -13.34 7.08 -11.93
CA SER A 5 -11.87 7.11 -12.07
C SER A 5 -11.25 8.16 -11.15
N GLU A 6 -11.87 9.33 -11.04
CA GLU A 6 -11.39 10.39 -10.15
C GLU A 6 -11.47 9.95 -8.69
N GLU A 7 -12.56 9.29 -8.29
CA GLU A 7 -12.71 8.77 -6.94
C GLU A 7 -11.66 7.69 -6.64
N LEU A 8 -11.43 6.77 -7.58
CA LEU A 8 -10.42 5.73 -7.41
C LEU A 8 -9.02 6.33 -7.29
N PHE A 9 -8.71 7.35 -8.09
CA PHE A 9 -7.42 8.02 -8.02
C PHE A 9 -7.21 8.70 -6.65
N ARG A 10 -8.24 9.36 -6.12
CA ARG A 10 -8.17 9.96 -4.79
C ARG A 10 -8.00 8.92 -3.68
N GLU A 11 -8.73 7.81 -3.78
CA GLU A 11 -8.61 6.71 -2.82
C GLU A 11 -7.22 6.05 -2.91
N PHE A 12 -6.69 5.91 -4.12
CA PHE A 12 -5.33 5.39 -4.33
C PHE A 12 -4.30 6.26 -3.61
N ASN A 13 -4.35 7.57 -3.80
CA ASN A 13 -3.39 8.49 -3.17
C ASN A 13 -3.52 8.50 -1.64
N ARG A 14 -4.71 8.26 -1.11
CA ARG A 14 -4.95 8.15 0.32
C ARG A 14 -4.43 6.83 0.87
N SER A 15 -4.66 5.74 0.14
CA SER A 15 -4.30 4.38 0.56
C SER A 15 -2.81 4.11 0.39
N VAL A 16 -2.25 4.51 -0.74
CA VAL A 16 -0.83 4.34 -1.08
C VAL A 16 -0.11 5.63 -0.70
N ASN A 17 0.28 5.72 0.57
CA ASN A 17 0.86 6.94 1.12
C ASN A 17 2.38 7.02 1.04
N MET A 18 3.03 6.02 0.45
CA MET A 18 4.46 6.04 0.20
C MET A 18 4.77 6.82 -1.09
N THR A 19 5.88 7.54 -1.09
CA THR A 19 6.40 8.15 -2.30
C THR A 19 7.05 7.08 -3.19
N ALA A 20 7.27 7.40 -4.47
CA ALA A 20 7.98 6.51 -5.38
C ALA A 20 9.38 6.15 -4.84
N ARG A 21 10.07 7.12 -4.27
CA ARG A 21 11.39 6.91 -3.66
C ARG A 21 11.33 5.90 -2.51
N GLN A 22 10.34 6.03 -1.64
CA GLN A 22 10.16 5.12 -0.52
C GLN A 22 9.82 3.71 -0.99
N ILE A 23 8.95 3.59 -2.00
CA ILE A 23 8.59 2.28 -2.56
C ILE A 23 9.83 1.60 -3.16
N ARG A 24 10.67 2.34 -3.90
CA ARG A 24 11.90 1.79 -4.47
C ARG A 24 12.91 1.41 -3.39
N ALA A 25 13.03 2.21 -2.34
CA ALA A 25 13.90 1.89 -1.22
C ALA A 25 13.46 0.62 -0.51
N TRP A 26 12.16 0.45 -0.28
CA TRP A 26 11.60 -0.77 0.28
C TRP A 26 11.87 -1.97 -0.63
N HIS A 27 11.70 -1.82 -1.94
CA HIS A 27 11.96 -2.89 -2.90
C HIS A 27 13.40 -3.39 -2.82
N LYS A 28 14.35 -2.52 -2.52
CA LYS A 28 15.78 -2.85 -2.39
C LYS A 28 16.16 -3.32 -1.00
N ASP A 29 15.31 -3.12 -0.02
CA ASP A 29 15.60 -3.48 1.37
C ASP A 29 15.70 -5.00 1.50
N PRO A 30 16.75 -5.53 2.19
CA PRO A 30 16.88 -6.98 2.39
C PRO A 30 15.67 -7.62 3.08
N LEU A 31 15.02 -6.91 3.99
CA LEU A 31 13.82 -7.42 4.65
C LEU A 31 12.68 -7.66 3.66
N SER A 32 12.54 -6.81 2.65
CA SER A 32 11.55 -6.99 1.59
C SER A 32 11.75 -8.33 0.86
N ARG A 33 12.99 -8.74 0.63
CA ARG A 33 13.30 -10.01 -0.03
C ARG A 33 12.99 -11.21 0.84
N ILE A 34 13.25 -11.11 2.14
CA ILE A 34 13.09 -12.21 3.08
C ILE A 34 11.62 -12.39 3.47
N ALA A 35 10.93 -11.27 3.71
CA ALA A 35 9.59 -11.28 4.31
C ALA A 35 8.45 -11.24 3.30
N SER A 36 8.74 -11.09 2.00
CA SER A 36 7.72 -10.90 0.97
C SER A 36 7.70 -12.06 -0.01
N LEU A 37 6.51 -12.40 -0.48
CA LEU A 37 6.37 -13.35 -1.59
C LEU A 37 6.92 -12.70 -2.87
N PRO A 38 7.70 -13.45 -3.68
CA PRO A 38 8.34 -12.88 -4.88
C PRO A 38 7.38 -12.22 -5.85
N HIS A 39 6.19 -12.80 -6.07
CA HIS A 39 5.22 -12.27 -7.03
C HIS A 39 4.59 -10.95 -6.55
N ILE A 40 4.46 -10.76 -5.24
CA ILE A 40 3.96 -9.50 -4.66
C ILE A 40 5.05 -8.43 -4.77
N ARG A 41 6.26 -8.79 -4.39
CA ARG A 41 7.42 -7.89 -4.43
C ARG A 41 7.72 -7.41 -5.85
N ALA A 42 7.51 -8.27 -6.85
CA ALA A 42 7.76 -7.94 -8.26
C ALA A 42 6.86 -6.81 -8.79
N GLU A 43 5.74 -6.50 -8.14
CA GLU A 43 4.85 -5.42 -8.54
C GLU A 43 5.22 -4.05 -7.93
N LEU A 44 6.18 -4.00 -7.02
CA LEU A 44 6.61 -2.73 -6.42
C LEU A 44 7.13 -1.70 -7.43
N PRO A 45 7.91 -2.08 -8.45
CA PRO A 45 8.32 -1.11 -9.48
C PRO A 45 7.14 -0.48 -10.23
N LEU A 46 6.10 -1.23 -10.52
CA LEU A 46 4.88 -0.69 -11.13
C LEU A 46 4.22 0.35 -10.22
N LEU A 47 4.10 0.03 -8.94
CA LEU A 47 3.49 0.91 -7.95
C LEU A 47 4.27 2.23 -7.83
N ALA A 48 5.60 2.16 -7.79
CA ALA A 48 6.46 3.34 -7.77
C ALA A 48 6.27 4.19 -9.02
N ARG A 49 6.19 3.54 -10.20
CA ARG A 49 5.97 4.23 -11.47
C ARG A 49 4.62 4.95 -11.49
N MET A 50 3.58 4.37 -10.90
CA MET A 50 2.27 4.99 -10.81
C MET A 50 2.32 6.31 -10.03
N LYS A 51 3.12 6.37 -8.97
CA LYS A 51 3.28 7.58 -8.16
C LYS A 51 4.01 8.71 -8.92
N GLU A 52 4.74 8.37 -9.98
CA GLU A 52 5.47 9.32 -10.81
C GLU A 52 4.77 9.65 -12.11
N THR A 53 3.73 8.92 -12.46
CA THR A 53 3.05 9.05 -13.76
C THR A 53 1.80 9.89 -13.60
N PRO A 54 1.62 10.95 -14.41
CA PRO A 54 0.35 11.68 -14.41
C PRO A 54 -0.81 10.72 -14.64
N VAL A 55 -1.90 10.92 -13.92
CA VAL A 55 -3.05 10.00 -13.99
C VAL A 55 -3.63 9.90 -15.41
N SER A 56 -3.51 10.98 -16.19
CA SER A 56 -3.95 10.98 -17.59
C SER A 56 -3.20 9.99 -18.49
N ARG A 57 -2.03 9.51 -18.02
CA ARG A 57 -1.20 8.55 -18.75
C ARG A 57 -1.23 7.16 -18.14
N TRP A 58 -2.08 6.93 -17.13
CA TRP A 58 -2.18 5.62 -16.54
C TRP A 58 -2.71 4.59 -17.54
N THR A 59 -2.04 3.44 -17.56
CA THR A 59 -2.45 2.30 -18.38
C THR A 59 -3.56 1.51 -17.68
N PRO A 60 -4.28 0.63 -18.41
CA PRO A 60 -5.24 -0.28 -17.76
C PRO A 60 -4.63 -1.10 -16.62
N ALA A 61 -3.37 -1.54 -16.77
CA ALA A 61 -2.67 -2.26 -15.71
C ALA A 61 -2.50 -1.42 -14.44
N MET A 62 -2.22 -0.13 -14.61
CA MET A 62 -2.11 0.81 -13.48
C MET A 62 -3.45 1.01 -12.79
N TRP A 63 -4.54 1.15 -13.55
CA TRP A 63 -5.88 1.26 -12.98
C TRP A 63 -6.27 0.00 -12.19
N ASN A 64 -5.96 -1.18 -12.73
CA ASN A 64 -6.19 -2.44 -12.03
C ASN A 64 -5.38 -2.52 -10.74
N LYS A 65 -4.12 -2.11 -10.79
CA LYS A 65 -3.26 -2.11 -9.59
C LYS A 65 -3.81 -1.15 -8.53
N ALA A 66 -4.27 0.03 -8.93
CA ALA A 66 -4.86 1.00 -8.02
C ALA A 66 -6.08 0.42 -7.30
N MET A 67 -6.98 -0.23 -8.02
CA MET A 67 -8.15 -0.85 -7.43
C MET A 67 -7.77 -1.95 -6.43
N ARG A 68 -6.82 -2.81 -6.79
CA ARG A 68 -6.34 -3.88 -5.90
C ARG A 68 -5.68 -3.32 -4.64
N ALA A 69 -4.87 -2.26 -4.79
CA ALA A 69 -4.20 -1.63 -3.67
C ALA A 69 -5.20 -1.00 -2.69
N VAL A 70 -6.17 -0.26 -3.20
CA VAL A 70 -7.23 0.35 -2.39
C VAL A 70 -8.00 -0.73 -1.62
N ASN A 71 -8.41 -1.79 -2.31
CA ASN A 71 -9.17 -2.88 -1.69
C ASN A 71 -8.34 -3.61 -0.63
N PHE A 72 -7.06 -3.84 -0.88
CA PHE A 72 -6.16 -4.47 0.08
C PHE A 72 -6.05 -3.64 1.36
N VAL A 73 -5.82 -2.34 1.24
CA VAL A 73 -5.69 -1.44 2.38
C VAL A 73 -7.00 -1.38 3.17
N LYS A 74 -8.14 -1.27 2.49
CA LYS A 74 -9.45 -1.26 3.15
C LYS A 74 -9.70 -2.52 3.97
N ARG A 75 -9.36 -3.69 3.42
CA ARG A 75 -9.53 -4.97 4.14
C ARG A 75 -8.64 -5.04 5.38
N HIS A 76 -7.39 -4.60 5.27
CA HIS A 76 -6.48 -4.59 6.40
C HIS A 76 -6.94 -3.64 7.49
N GLU A 77 -7.39 -2.45 7.13
CA GLU A 77 -7.93 -1.49 8.09
C GLU A 77 -9.18 -2.00 8.79
N ALA A 78 -10.08 -2.67 8.05
CA ALA A 78 -11.26 -3.28 8.63
C ALA A 78 -10.90 -4.39 9.64
N GLN A 79 -9.92 -5.22 9.29
CA GLN A 79 -9.41 -6.26 10.20
C GLN A 79 -8.80 -5.66 11.46
N MET A 80 -8.05 -4.56 11.32
CA MET A 80 -7.44 -3.91 12.47
C MET A 80 -8.49 -3.30 13.40
N ARG A 81 -9.52 -2.68 12.84
CA ARG A 81 -10.64 -2.15 13.64
C ARG A 81 -11.35 -3.26 14.39
N ALA A 82 -11.63 -4.38 13.71
CA ALA A 82 -12.28 -5.53 14.33
C ALA A 82 -11.44 -6.10 15.49
N GLN A 83 -10.11 -6.20 15.31
CA GLN A 83 -9.20 -6.65 16.35
C GLN A 83 -9.15 -5.68 17.53
N GLY A 84 -9.11 -4.37 17.25
CA GLY A 84 -9.14 -3.34 18.28
C GLY A 84 -10.39 -3.41 19.13
N GLN A 85 -11.55 -3.61 18.52
CA GLN A 85 -12.81 -3.80 19.22
C GLN A 85 -12.80 -5.09 20.04
N ARG A 86 -12.26 -6.17 19.47
CA ARG A 86 -12.22 -7.49 20.11
C ARG A 86 -11.37 -7.49 21.39
N TYR A 87 -10.25 -6.77 21.37
CA TYR A 87 -9.32 -6.74 22.49
C TYR A 87 -9.54 -5.53 23.42
N GLY A 88 -10.51 -4.69 23.13
CA GLY A 88 -10.85 -3.54 23.98
C GLY A 88 -9.75 -2.50 24.13
N SER A 89 -8.75 -2.54 23.28
CA SER A 89 -7.55 -1.71 23.44
C SER A 89 -7.69 -0.29 22.93
N GLY A 90 -8.67 -0.02 22.08
CA GLY A 90 -8.82 1.28 21.41
C GLY A 90 -7.63 1.69 20.54
N ARG A 91 -6.57 0.91 20.54
CA ARG A 91 -5.36 1.13 19.74
C ARG A 91 -5.15 -0.03 18.79
N TYR A 92 -4.77 0.29 17.56
CA TYR A 92 -4.48 -0.73 16.57
C TYR A 92 -3.03 -1.17 16.69
N HIS A 93 -2.83 -2.47 16.91
CA HIS A 93 -1.49 -3.06 16.91
C HIS A 93 -1.15 -3.60 15.53
N TYR A 94 -0.14 -3.00 14.92
CA TYR A 94 0.39 -3.48 13.64
C TYR A 94 1.54 -4.44 13.90
N THR A 95 1.30 -5.74 13.70
CA THR A 95 2.36 -6.74 13.80
C THR A 95 3.40 -6.51 12.71
N PRO A 96 4.66 -6.96 12.90
CA PRO A 96 5.67 -6.85 11.84
C PRO A 96 5.22 -7.45 10.50
N LYS A 97 4.52 -8.57 10.54
CA LYS A 97 3.97 -9.21 9.33
C LYS A 97 2.98 -8.30 8.61
N ARG A 98 2.11 -7.63 9.36
CA ARG A 98 1.11 -6.71 8.78
C ARG A 98 1.76 -5.45 8.24
N VAL A 99 2.78 -4.93 8.93
CA VAL A 99 3.55 -3.78 8.44
C VAL A 99 4.21 -4.09 7.09
N VAL A 100 4.85 -5.26 6.97
CA VAL A 100 5.46 -5.69 5.70
C VAL A 100 4.42 -5.85 4.61
N ALA A 101 3.28 -6.46 4.93
CA ALA A 101 2.20 -6.62 3.96
C ALA A 101 1.72 -5.28 3.41
N LEU A 102 1.57 -4.27 4.27
CA LEU A 102 1.17 -2.93 3.85
C LEU A 102 2.26 -2.24 3.03
N LEU A 103 3.53 -2.36 3.41
CA LEU A 103 4.64 -1.81 2.65
C LEU A 103 4.68 -2.36 1.21
N ASN A 104 4.36 -3.65 1.03
CA ASN A 104 4.30 -4.27 -0.29
C ASN A 104 3.17 -3.70 -1.16
N TRP A 105 2.24 -2.98 -0.58
CA TRP A 105 1.16 -2.28 -1.28
C TRP A 105 1.31 -0.77 -1.22
N GLY A 106 2.50 -0.30 -0.82
CA GLY A 106 2.84 1.12 -0.84
C GLY A 106 2.26 1.92 0.32
N ARG A 107 1.95 1.26 1.44
CA ARG A 107 1.38 1.95 2.59
C ARG A 107 2.24 1.80 3.83
N ILE A 108 2.49 2.93 4.48
CA ILE A 108 3.12 2.99 5.79
C ILE A 108 2.01 2.91 6.84
N ALA A 109 2.06 1.89 7.71
CA ALA A 109 1.10 1.75 8.79
C ALA A 109 1.23 2.93 9.78
N PRO A 110 0.11 3.36 10.41
CA PRO A 110 0.17 4.45 11.39
C PRO A 110 1.19 4.17 12.50
N GLY A 111 2.00 5.17 12.81
CA GLY A 111 3.01 5.08 13.87
C GLY A 111 4.29 4.37 13.49
N VAL A 112 4.38 3.83 12.29
CA VAL A 112 5.60 3.17 11.79
C VAL A 112 6.53 4.22 11.19
N LYS A 113 7.80 4.16 11.61
CA LYS A 113 8.84 5.03 11.05
C LYS A 113 9.69 4.21 10.09
N LEU A 114 9.93 4.76 8.90
CA LEU A 114 10.81 4.13 7.92
C LEU A 114 12.23 4.62 8.18
N ASP A 115 13.18 3.69 8.07
CA ASP A 115 14.60 3.96 8.24
C ASP A 115 15.39 3.79 6.92
N PHE A 116 14.68 3.89 5.82
CA PHE A 116 15.26 3.82 4.48
C PHE A 116 14.85 4.98 3.58
#